data_6d8fcdcc341b85195795364767906caa
#
_entry.id   6d8fcdcc341b85195795364767906caa
#
_cell.length_a   1.000
_cell.length_b   1.000
_cell.length_c   1.000
_cell.angle_alpha   90.00
_cell.angle_beta   90.00
_cell.angle_gamma   90.00
#
_symmetry.space_group_name_H-M   'P 1'
#
loop_
_entity.id
_entity.type
_entity.pdbx_description
1 polymer ?
#
loop_
_entity_poly.entity_id
_entity_poly.type
_entity_poly.pdbx_seq_one_letter_code
_entity_poly.pdbx_strand_id
1 'polypeptide(L)'
;MKRTLLVSALLTSALMGCASTTDEASTDAVLASGPFADCQLPSVEERGPIKPSLFVVGTFPDSQWLHSENRQMAYKGNGIYQVVSAEKAGKVSLQFATMSWTPQFTAAGMKMTVGYEKELKRGGFAKNTVVALPEDGNYLWAVEIGEDKKPVRALVKPCK
;
A
#
# COMPACT_ATOMS: atom_id res chain seq x y z
N MET A 1 39.41 -74.44 -11.52
CA MET A 1 39.83 -73.58 -12.65
C MET A 1 38.64 -72.71 -13.08
N LYS A 2 38.95 -71.51 -13.40
CA LYS A 2 38.12 -70.45 -14.02
C LYS A 2 37.31 -69.60 -13.08
N ARG A 3 37.86 -68.45 -13.01
CA ARG A 3 37.48 -67.13 -12.48
C ARG A 3 36.25 -66.58 -13.16
N THR A 4 35.36 -66.00 -12.42
CA THR A 4 34.43 -65.09 -13.00
C THR A 4 34.38 -63.85 -12.11
N LEU A 5 34.77 -62.74 -12.67
CA LEU A 5 34.76 -61.39 -12.10
C LEU A 5 33.30 -60.90 -12.11
N LEU A 6 32.81 -60.51 -10.97
CA LEU A 6 31.57 -59.72 -10.85
C LEU A 6 31.92 -58.25 -10.68
N VAL A 7 31.57 -57.50 -11.67
CA VAL A 7 31.65 -56.04 -11.65
C VAL A 7 30.40 -55.54 -10.93
N SER A 8 30.58 -54.95 -9.78
CA SER A 8 29.54 -54.23 -9.06
C SER A 8 29.46 -52.80 -9.58
N ALA A 9 28.37 -52.49 -10.24
CA ALA A 9 28.04 -51.11 -10.58
C ALA A 9 27.37 -50.44 -9.38
N LEU A 10 28.00 -49.47 -8.79
CA LEU A 10 27.41 -48.57 -7.81
C LEU A 10 26.53 -47.54 -8.55
N LEU A 11 25.25 -47.63 -8.40
CA LEU A 11 24.32 -46.55 -8.72
C LEU A 11 24.27 -45.60 -7.52
N THR A 12 24.87 -44.47 -7.64
CA THR A 12 24.65 -43.36 -6.73
C THR A 12 23.40 -42.63 -7.13
N SER A 13 22.34 -42.90 -6.40
CA SER A 13 21.08 -42.12 -6.49
C SER A 13 21.27 -40.78 -5.78
N ALA A 14 21.45 -39.72 -6.54
CA ALA A 14 21.38 -38.36 -6.03
C ALA A 14 19.91 -38.05 -5.70
N LEU A 15 19.57 -38.06 -4.44
CA LEU A 15 18.34 -37.49 -3.95
C LEU A 15 18.46 -35.97 -4.02
N MET A 16 17.95 -35.37 -5.08
CA MET A 16 17.64 -33.96 -5.10
C MET A 16 16.47 -33.73 -4.13
N GLY A 17 16.80 -33.30 -2.93
CA GLY A 17 15.82 -32.78 -2.00
C GLY A 17 15.27 -31.49 -2.58
N CYS A 18 14.06 -31.52 -3.09
CA CYS A 18 13.26 -30.32 -3.24
C CYS A 18 13.01 -29.80 -1.84
N ALA A 19 13.75 -28.75 -1.46
CA ALA A 19 13.37 -27.93 -0.34
C ALA A 19 12.05 -27.26 -0.75
N SER A 20 10.95 -27.81 -0.29
CA SER A 20 9.68 -27.09 -0.29
C SER A 20 9.86 -25.94 0.70
N THR A 21 10.26 -24.79 0.19
CA THR A 21 9.97 -23.54 0.87
C THR A 21 8.45 -23.47 0.89
N THR A 22 7.88 -23.70 2.03
CA THR A 22 6.54 -23.27 2.34
C THR A 22 6.59 -21.76 2.25
N ASP A 23 6.33 -21.23 1.06
CA ASP A 23 5.87 -19.87 0.92
C ASP A 23 4.56 -19.81 1.69
N GLU A 24 4.67 -19.43 2.94
CA GLU A 24 3.53 -18.77 3.54
C GLU A 24 3.17 -17.66 2.57
N ALA A 25 2.00 -17.80 1.97
CA ALA A 25 1.43 -16.81 1.11
C ALA A 25 1.47 -15.48 1.85
N SER A 26 2.55 -14.72 1.67
CA SER A 26 2.54 -13.31 1.94
C SER A 26 1.50 -12.77 0.97
N THR A 27 0.36 -12.42 1.54
CA THR A 27 -0.71 -11.74 0.86
C THR A 27 -0.10 -10.58 0.10
N ASP A 28 0.02 -10.79 -1.17
CA ASP A 28 0.39 -9.94 -2.28
C ASP A 28 0.66 -8.48 -1.91
N ALA A 29 1.87 -8.22 -1.41
CA ALA A 29 2.38 -6.87 -1.32
C ALA A 29 2.78 -6.46 -2.75
N VAL A 30 1.87 -5.79 -3.46
CA VAL A 30 2.13 -5.30 -4.80
C VAL A 30 3.03 -4.07 -4.71
N LEU A 31 4.22 -4.18 -5.31
CA LEU A 31 5.13 -3.04 -5.40
C LEU A 31 4.48 -1.91 -6.21
N ALA A 32 4.48 -0.72 -5.66
CA ALA A 32 3.87 0.45 -6.28
C ALA A 32 4.49 0.79 -7.63
N SER A 33 3.67 0.95 -8.65
CA SER A 33 4.11 1.24 -10.02
C SER A 33 3.07 2.06 -10.80
N GLY A 34 3.49 2.58 -11.97
CA GLY A 34 2.62 3.30 -12.89
C GLY A 34 2.10 4.64 -12.36
N PRO A 35 1.04 5.20 -12.96
CA PRO A 35 0.50 6.52 -12.61
C PRO A 35 0.07 6.63 -11.15
N PHE A 36 -0.41 5.55 -10.55
CA PHE A 36 -0.82 5.51 -9.15
C PHE A 36 0.34 5.80 -8.18
N ALA A 37 1.57 5.52 -8.59
CA ALA A 37 2.79 5.75 -7.82
C ALA A 37 3.58 6.99 -8.26
N ASP A 38 3.04 7.78 -9.19
CA ASP A 38 3.69 8.97 -9.72
C ASP A 38 3.47 10.18 -8.79
N CYS A 39 4.54 10.66 -8.17
CA CYS A 39 4.50 11.83 -7.29
C CYS A 39 4.16 13.14 -8.01
N GLN A 40 4.21 13.16 -9.33
CA GLN A 40 4.00 14.35 -10.15
C GLN A 40 2.79 14.22 -11.09
N LEU A 41 1.93 13.26 -10.84
CA LEU A 41 0.73 13.08 -11.66
C LEU A 41 -0.11 14.37 -11.65
N PRO A 42 -0.40 14.96 -12.83
CA PRO A 42 -1.14 16.21 -12.89
C PRO A 42 -2.57 16.05 -12.40
N SER A 43 -3.11 17.11 -11.80
CA SER A 43 -4.52 17.18 -11.44
C SER A 43 -5.36 17.40 -12.70
N VAL A 44 -6.59 16.90 -12.69
CA VAL A 44 -7.59 17.12 -13.73
C VAL A 44 -8.70 18.04 -13.23
N GLU A 45 -9.39 18.72 -14.13
CA GLU A 45 -10.51 19.61 -13.79
C GLU A 45 -11.78 18.83 -13.40
N GLU A 46 -11.86 17.58 -13.83
CA GLU A 46 -12.97 16.70 -13.50
C GLU A 46 -13.07 16.47 -11.99
N ARG A 47 -14.30 16.26 -11.55
CA ARG A 47 -14.56 15.81 -10.18
C ARG A 47 -14.57 14.30 -10.13
N GLY A 48 -13.82 13.73 -9.20
CA GLY A 48 -13.84 12.30 -8.95
C GLY A 48 -15.15 11.78 -8.34
N PRO A 49 -15.25 10.47 -8.14
CA PRO A 49 -16.44 9.84 -7.57
C PRO A 49 -16.79 10.32 -6.18
N ILE A 50 -15.85 10.79 -5.38
CA ILE A 50 -16.08 11.38 -4.06
C ILE A 50 -16.23 12.90 -4.25
N LYS A 51 -17.41 13.42 -4.03
CA LYS A 51 -17.72 14.85 -4.26
C LYS A 51 -17.13 15.79 -3.21
N PRO A 52 -17.20 15.50 -1.89
CA PRO A 52 -16.48 16.26 -0.89
C PRO A 52 -14.97 16.07 -1.02
N SER A 53 -14.19 17.05 -0.55
CA SER A 53 -12.75 16.92 -0.47
C SER A 53 -12.34 15.74 0.41
N LEU A 54 -11.34 14.99 -0.04
CA LEU A 54 -10.76 13.85 0.68
C LEU A 54 -9.41 14.27 1.27
N PHE A 55 -9.12 13.80 2.47
CA PHE A 55 -7.92 14.14 3.24
C PHE A 55 -7.24 12.89 3.77
N VAL A 56 -5.95 12.98 4.00
CA VAL A 56 -5.24 12.05 4.88
C VAL A 56 -5.29 12.62 6.29
N VAL A 57 -5.98 11.95 7.20
CA VAL A 57 -6.22 12.42 8.57
C VAL A 57 -5.67 11.42 9.56
N GLY A 58 -4.88 11.87 10.53
CA GLY A 58 -4.25 10.94 11.48
C GLY A 58 -3.44 11.60 12.57
N THR A 59 -2.63 10.80 13.22
CA THR A 59 -1.75 11.21 14.32
C THR A 59 -0.47 11.88 13.81
N PHE A 60 -0.60 12.81 12.86
CA PHE A 60 0.53 13.59 12.38
C PHE A 60 0.93 14.64 13.42
N PRO A 61 2.23 14.92 13.62
CA PRO A 61 2.68 15.87 14.65
C PRO A 61 2.11 17.28 14.50
N ASP A 62 1.83 17.69 13.27
CA ASP A 62 1.33 19.04 12.94
C ASP A 62 -0.20 19.16 12.90
N SER A 63 -0.92 18.04 12.91
CA SER A 63 -2.37 18.05 12.66
C SER A 63 -3.10 16.86 13.25
N GLN A 64 -2.93 16.61 14.54
CA GLN A 64 -3.55 15.51 15.28
C GLN A 64 -5.05 15.38 14.95
N TRP A 65 -5.41 14.41 14.08
CA TRP A 65 -6.79 14.12 13.63
C TRP A 65 -7.56 15.32 13.03
N LEU A 66 -6.86 16.38 12.65
CA LEU A 66 -7.45 17.52 11.97
C LEU A 66 -7.33 17.36 10.46
N HIS A 67 -8.34 17.84 9.74
CA HIS A 67 -8.30 17.95 8.28
C HIS A 67 -7.42 19.14 7.90
N SER A 68 -6.20 18.86 7.48
CA SER A 68 -5.19 19.86 7.16
C SER A 68 -5.09 20.05 5.65
N GLU A 69 -5.01 21.30 5.19
CA GLU A 69 -4.93 21.63 3.76
C GLU A 69 -3.74 20.98 3.06
N ASN A 70 -2.60 20.84 3.76
CA ASN A 70 -1.40 20.20 3.22
C ASN A 70 -1.57 18.69 3.00
N ARG A 71 -2.66 18.09 3.48
CA ARG A 71 -3.04 16.69 3.28
C ARG A 71 -4.39 16.53 2.58
N GLN A 72 -4.88 17.60 1.95
CA GLN A 72 -6.03 17.52 1.07
C GLN A 72 -5.62 16.86 -0.24
N MET A 73 -6.31 15.80 -0.61
CA MET A 73 -6.03 15.01 -1.81
C MET A 73 -6.66 15.68 -3.04
N ALA A 74 -5.90 15.77 -4.12
CA ALA A 74 -6.40 16.22 -5.41
C ALA A 74 -6.79 15.03 -6.28
N TYR A 75 -7.87 15.17 -7.04
CA TYR A 75 -8.26 14.17 -8.04
C TYR A 75 -7.34 14.23 -9.25
N LYS A 76 -6.89 13.07 -9.71
CA LYS A 76 -5.91 12.91 -10.79
C LYS A 76 -6.47 12.18 -12.03
N GLY A 77 -7.77 11.92 -12.05
CA GLY A 77 -8.41 11.10 -13.08
C GLY A 77 -8.40 9.61 -12.72
N ASN A 78 -9.20 8.83 -13.45
CA ASN A 78 -9.27 7.36 -13.30
C ASN A 78 -9.49 6.87 -11.86
N GLY A 79 -10.21 7.60 -11.05
CA GLY A 79 -10.47 7.26 -9.65
C GLY A 79 -9.33 7.57 -8.68
N ILE A 80 -8.21 8.10 -9.15
CA ILE A 80 -7.01 8.35 -8.35
C ILE A 80 -7.10 9.69 -7.64
N TYR A 81 -6.89 9.68 -6.32
CA TYR A 81 -6.71 10.85 -5.47
C TYR A 81 -5.31 10.81 -4.87
N GLN A 82 -4.59 11.93 -4.91
CA GLN A 82 -3.23 12.00 -4.41
C GLN A 82 -2.94 13.31 -3.69
N VAL A 83 -2.03 13.24 -2.73
CA VAL A 83 -1.36 14.39 -2.14
C VAL A 83 0.09 14.02 -1.83
N VAL A 84 0.99 14.97 -2.02
CA VAL A 84 2.37 14.88 -1.54
C VAL A 84 2.51 15.83 -0.36
N SER A 85 2.95 15.31 0.78
CA SER A 85 3.14 16.09 2.00
C SER A 85 4.47 15.76 2.67
N ALA A 86 5.03 16.77 3.35
CA ALA A 86 6.24 16.59 4.15
C ALA A 86 5.87 15.92 5.47
N GLU A 87 6.49 14.79 5.75
CA GLU A 87 6.21 13.97 6.93
C GLU A 87 7.47 13.74 7.77
N LYS A 88 7.25 13.48 9.05
CA LYS A 88 8.26 13.04 10.00
C LYS A 88 8.32 11.54 10.07
N ALA A 89 9.53 10.99 10.27
CA ALA A 89 9.72 9.59 10.60
C ALA A 89 8.90 9.20 11.83
N GLY A 90 8.37 8.01 11.83
CA GLY A 90 7.62 7.49 12.95
C GLY A 90 6.36 6.74 12.54
N LYS A 91 5.65 6.27 13.55
CA LYS A 91 4.41 5.53 13.38
C LYS A 91 3.22 6.47 13.36
N VAL A 92 2.40 6.37 12.32
CA VAL A 92 1.19 7.16 12.15
C VAL A 92 -0.02 6.24 12.11
N SER A 93 -1.08 6.62 12.82
CA SER A 93 -2.42 6.05 12.67
C SER A 93 -3.27 7.02 11.88
N LEU A 94 -3.91 6.57 10.80
CA LEU A 94 -4.62 7.45 9.89
C LEU A 94 -5.88 6.82 9.28
N GLN A 95 -6.69 7.66 8.67
CA GLN A 95 -7.73 7.29 7.73
C GLN A 95 -7.71 8.26 6.54
N PHE A 96 -8.24 7.82 5.41
CA PHE A 96 -8.57 8.70 4.29
C PHE A 96 -10.03 9.12 4.47
N ALA A 97 -10.29 10.37 4.76
CA ALA A 97 -11.61 10.81 5.17
C ALA A 97 -12.02 12.15 4.55
N THR A 98 -13.31 12.28 4.30
CA THR A 98 -13.91 13.58 3.98
C THR A 98 -14.07 14.41 5.27
N MET A 99 -14.31 15.71 5.12
CA MET A 99 -14.50 16.63 6.25
C MET A 99 -15.60 16.15 7.22
N SER A 100 -16.63 15.51 6.71
CA SER A 100 -17.74 14.97 7.52
C SER A 100 -17.49 13.54 8.05
N TRP A 101 -16.32 12.96 7.77
CA TRP A 101 -15.99 11.56 8.06
C TRP A 101 -16.88 10.52 7.32
N THR A 102 -17.65 10.97 6.36
CA THR A 102 -18.52 10.10 5.55
C THR A 102 -18.43 10.52 4.08
N PRO A 103 -17.83 9.72 3.21
CA PRO A 103 -17.13 8.45 3.49
C PRO A 103 -15.77 8.62 4.16
N GLN A 104 -15.31 7.55 4.78
CA GLN A 104 -13.94 7.38 5.25
C GLN A 104 -13.43 5.99 4.88
N PHE A 105 -12.12 5.85 4.71
CA PHE A 105 -11.51 4.64 4.21
C PHE A 105 -10.27 4.26 5.05
N THR A 106 -10.03 2.95 5.14
CA THR A 106 -8.87 2.36 5.80
C THR A 106 -8.26 1.27 4.92
N ALA A 107 -6.99 0.97 5.09
CA ALA A 107 -6.36 -0.15 4.40
C ALA A 107 -6.84 -1.49 4.97
N ALA A 108 -6.95 -2.49 4.12
CA ALA A 108 -7.27 -3.86 4.55
C ALA A 108 -6.27 -4.32 5.60
N GLY A 109 -6.79 -4.93 6.67
CA GLY A 109 -5.97 -5.33 7.82
C GLY A 109 -5.47 -4.16 8.67
N MET A 110 -5.93 -2.93 8.42
CA MET A 110 -5.58 -1.72 9.16
C MET A 110 -4.06 -1.45 9.20
N LYS A 111 -3.35 -1.82 8.15
CA LYS A 111 -1.89 -1.65 8.05
C LYS A 111 -1.48 -1.36 6.61
N MET A 112 -0.56 -0.41 6.44
CA MET A 112 0.14 -0.15 5.18
C MET A 112 1.64 -0.29 5.38
N THR A 113 2.32 -0.68 4.30
CA THR A 113 3.79 -0.70 4.22
C THR A 113 4.23 0.30 3.16
N VAL A 114 5.20 1.14 3.49
CA VAL A 114 5.75 2.14 2.56
C VAL A 114 6.27 1.47 1.30
N GLY A 115 5.87 1.99 0.13
CA GLY A 115 6.26 1.49 -1.18
C GLY A 115 5.38 0.38 -1.77
N TYR A 116 4.41 -0.11 -1.02
CA TYR A 116 3.53 -1.19 -1.46
C TYR A 116 2.06 -0.76 -1.49
N GLU A 117 1.36 -1.19 -2.52
CA GLU A 117 -0.09 -1.01 -2.62
C GLU A 117 -0.83 -1.90 -1.63
N LYS A 118 -1.94 -1.42 -1.11
CA LYS A 118 -2.79 -2.16 -0.20
C LYS A 118 -4.25 -1.98 -0.59
N GLU A 119 -5.02 -3.04 -0.52
CA GLU A 119 -6.47 -2.96 -0.72
C GLU A 119 -7.07 -1.93 0.23
N LEU A 120 -7.94 -1.08 -0.29
CA LEU A 120 -8.65 -0.07 0.48
C LEU A 120 -10.05 -0.57 0.82
N LYS A 121 -10.47 -0.32 2.05
CA LYS A 121 -11.79 -0.71 2.58
C LYS A 121 -12.53 0.50 3.11
N ARG A 122 -13.84 0.37 3.28
CA ARG A 122 -14.61 1.33 4.06
C ARG A 122 -14.07 1.36 5.49
N GLY A 123 -13.77 2.56 5.94
CA GLY A 123 -13.37 2.85 7.30
C GLY A 123 -14.57 2.99 8.24
N GLY A 124 -14.30 3.43 9.45
CA GLY A 124 -15.28 3.68 10.48
C GLY A 124 -14.57 4.07 11.77
N PHE A 125 -15.34 4.33 12.80
CA PHE A 125 -14.78 4.68 14.11
C PHE A 125 -13.76 3.63 14.58
N ALA A 126 -12.59 4.08 15.00
CA ALA A 126 -11.47 3.26 15.48
C ALA A 126 -10.89 2.25 14.46
N LYS A 127 -11.29 2.30 13.18
CA LYS A 127 -10.69 1.48 12.12
C LYS A 127 -9.54 2.22 11.44
N ASN A 128 -8.48 2.49 12.19
CA ASN A 128 -7.36 3.28 11.71
C ASN A 128 -6.32 2.42 11.02
N THR A 129 -5.80 2.89 9.90
CA THR A 129 -4.63 2.33 9.24
C THR A 129 -3.37 2.77 9.98
N VAL A 130 -2.47 1.84 10.24
CA VAL A 130 -1.16 2.12 10.82
C VAL A 130 -0.09 2.00 9.76
N VAL A 131 0.82 2.95 9.70
CA VAL A 131 2.01 2.93 8.85
C VAL A 131 3.22 3.43 9.64
N ALA A 132 4.39 2.82 9.39
CA ALA A 132 5.67 3.31 9.89
C ALA A 132 6.41 4.01 8.76
N LEU A 133 6.67 5.31 8.91
CA LEU A 133 7.47 6.11 7.99
C LEU A 133 8.94 5.99 8.42
N PRO A 134 9.84 5.48 7.55
CA PRO A 134 11.21 5.17 7.96
C PRO A 134 12.09 6.41 8.16
N GLU A 135 11.79 7.51 7.48
CA GLU A 135 12.60 8.73 7.49
C GLU A 135 11.73 9.98 7.30
N ASP A 136 12.28 11.14 7.66
CA ASP A 136 11.69 12.44 7.33
C ASP A 136 11.76 12.66 5.82
N GLY A 137 10.72 13.24 5.23
CA GLY A 137 10.73 13.59 3.82
C GLY A 137 9.34 13.80 3.24
N ASN A 138 9.30 13.96 1.93
CA ASN A 138 8.05 14.07 1.19
C ASN A 138 7.51 12.68 0.87
N TYR A 139 6.24 12.48 1.14
CA TYR A 139 5.53 11.23 0.85
C TYR A 139 4.33 11.48 -0.04
N LEU A 140 4.18 10.62 -1.02
CA LEU A 140 2.95 10.47 -1.77
C LEU A 140 1.98 9.63 -0.95
N TRP A 141 0.77 10.16 -0.76
CA TRP A 141 -0.40 9.44 -0.32
C TRP A 141 -1.34 9.31 -1.49
N ALA A 142 -1.75 8.11 -1.83
CA ALA A 142 -2.64 7.84 -2.94
C ALA A 142 -3.75 6.88 -2.55
N VAL A 143 -4.94 7.12 -3.06
CA VAL A 143 -6.06 6.18 -3.02
C VAL A 143 -6.74 6.12 -4.37
N GLU A 144 -7.27 4.96 -4.70
CA GLU A 144 -8.13 4.77 -5.87
C GLU A 144 -9.54 4.40 -5.41
N ILE A 145 -10.50 5.13 -5.95
CA ILE A 145 -11.92 4.94 -5.71
C ILE A 145 -12.59 4.68 -7.07
N GLY A 146 -13.31 3.59 -7.18
CA GLY A 146 -14.04 3.25 -8.39
C GLY A 146 -15.18 4.23 -8.69
N GLU A 147 -15.65 4.23 -9.92
CA GLU A 147 -16.79 5.06 -10.34
C GLU A 147 -18.07 4.76 -9.55
N ASP A 148 -18.21 3.54 -9.07
CA ASP A 148 -19.26 3.09 -8.15
C ASP A 148 -19.06 3.55 -6.70
N LYS A 149 -18.06 4.41 -6.45
CA LYS A 149 -17.64 4.93 -5.13
C LYS A 149 -17.11 3.86 -4.17
N LYS A 150 -16.78 2.68 -4.66
CA LYS A 150 -16.13 1.66 -3.85
C LYS A 150 -14.61 1.89 -3.76
N PRO A 151 -14.03 1.70 -2.58
CA PRO A 151 -12.58 1.78 -2.42
C PRO A 151 -11.89 0.63 -3.14
N VAL A 152 -10.76 0.91 -3.76
CA VAL A 152 -9.97 -0.08 -4.52
C VAL A 152 -8.64 -0.33 -3.82
N ARG A 153 -7.75 0.66 -3.79
CA ARG A 153 -6.40 0.52 -3.22
C ARG A 153 -5.89 1.81 -2.63
N ALA A 154 -4.87 1.68 -1.80
CA ALA A 154 -4.13 2.79 -1.21
C ALA A 154 -2.62 2.56 -1.32
N LEU A 155 -1.86 3.65 -1.25
CA LEU A 155 -0.40 3.66 -1.32
C LEU A 155 0.15 4.79 -0.48
N VAL A 156 1.29 4.54 0.17
CA VAL A 156 2.19 5.56 0.68
C VAL A 156 3.61 5.25 0.21
N LYS A 157 4.32 6.23 -0.32
CA LYS A 157 5.72 6.05 -0.75
C LYS A 157 6.49 7.37 -0.67
N PRO A 158 7.83 7.32 -0.49
CA PRO A 158 8.66 8.52 -0.58
C PRO A 158 8.62 9.13 -1.98
N CYS A 159 8.66 10.45 -2.05
CA CYS A 159 8.93 11.23 -3.26
C CYS A 159 10.32 11.85 -3.16
N LYS A 160 11.14 11.59 -4.15
CA LYS A 160 12.48 12.17 -4.25
C LYS A 160 12.47 13.43 -5.11
#